data_1a3c16fdbfdc67cadf19d0532904e27f
#
_entry.id   1a3c16fdbfdc67cadf19d0532904e27f
#
_cell.length_a   1.000
_cell.length_b   1.000
_cell.length_c   1.000
_cell.angle_alpha   90.00
_cell.angle_beta   90.00
_cell.angle_gamma   90.00
#
_symmetry.space_group_name_H-M   'P 1'
#
loop_
_entity.id
_entity.type
_entity.pdbx_description
1 polymer ?
#
loop_
_entity_poly.entity_id
_entity_poly.type
_entity_poly.pdbx_seq_one_letter_code
_entity_poly.pdbx_strand_id
1 'polypeptide(L)'
;MGKALANGRRLQILDLLAQGERAVEAIATATGMNLTTASANLQALKSGGLVGARREGTRQYYRIAGEDVARLFALVQVVADEHLADVAVAAADVLGSPEDAITRAELLRRREAGEVTLVDVRPHEEYQAGHIPGAINIPIAELADRLAELAGDRDIVAYCRGAYCVMAPDAVRIARDAGREVKRLDDGMLEWRLAGLPVDEGAPVGHGD
;
A
#
# COMPACT_ATOMS: atom_id res chain seq x y z
N MET A 1 5.96 -20.06 -13.18
CA MET A 1 5.45 -19.26 -12.05
C MET A 1 6.43 -19.26 -10.86
N GLY A 2 6.76 -20.35 -10.18
CA GLY A 2 7.63 -20.35 -8.99
C GLY A 2 8.96 -19.60 -9.18
N LYS A 3 9.69 -19.84 -10.29
CA LYS A 3 10.91 -19.07 -10.61
C LYS A 3 10.67 -17.56 -10.74
N ALA A 4 9.47 -17.14 -11.13
CA ALA A 4 9.17 -15.71 -11.25
C ALA A 4 8.95 -15.06 -9.88
N LEU A 5 8.47 -15.77 -8.87
CA LEU A 5 8.31 -15.28 -7.49
C LEU A 5 9.64 -15.30 -6.71
N ALA A 6 10.59 -16.15 -7.04
CA ALA A 6 11.86 -16.32 -6.32
C ALA A 6 12.86 -15.17 -6.58
N ASN A 7 12.42 -13.90 -6.41
CA ASN A 7 13.29 -12.73 -6.58
C ASN A 7 12.66 -11.49 -5.91
N GLY A 8 13.36 -10.88 -4.97
CA GLY A 8 12.86 -9.74 -4.20
C GLY A 8 12.48 -8.53 -5.06
N ARG A 9 13.21 -8.24 -6.15
CA ARG A 9 12.85 -7.14 -7.07
C ARG A 9 11.52 -7.38 -7.78
N ARG A 10 11.18 -8.63 -8.10
CA ARG A 10 9.89 -8.98 -8.69
C ARG A 10 8.75 -8.91 -7.67
N LEU A 11 9.01 -9.27 -6.41
CA LEU A 11 8.03 -9.08 -5.34
C LEU A 11 7.75 -7.59 -5.11
N GLN A 12 8.75 -6.71 -5.14
CA GLN A 12 8.56 -5.25 -5.11
C GLN A 12 7.69 -4.74 -6.26
N ILE A 13 7.87 -5.29 -7.47
CA ILE A 13 7.02 -4.93 -8.61
C ILE A 13 5.59 -5.41 -8.40
N LEU A 14 5.38 -6.62 -7.87
CA LEU A 14 4.03 -7.13 -7.57
C LEU A 14 3.33 -6.29 -6.50
N ASP A 15 4.03 -5.89 -5.44
CA ASP A 15 3.51 -4.99 -4.41
C ASP A 15 3.02 -3.66 -5.03
N LEU A 16 3.85 -3.07 -5.89
CA LEU A 16 3.50 -1.82 -6.57
C LEU A 16 2.30 -1.99 -7.51
N LEU A 17 2.24 -3.09 -8.28
CA LEU A 17 1.15 -3.36 -9.23
C LEU A 17 -0.14 -3.81 -8.55
N ALA A 18 -0.09 -4.26 -7.29
CA ALA A 18 -1.27 -4.52 -6.46
C ALA A 18 -2.03 -3.22 -6.13
N GLN A 19 -1.35 -2.07 -6.20
CA GLN A 19 -1.96 -0.76 -5.96
C GLN A 19 -2.63 -0.17 -7.20
N GLY A 20 -2.24 -0.62 -8.40
CA GLY A 20 -2.81 -0.15 -9.65
C GLY A 20 -1.91 -0.40 -10.86
N GLU A 21 -2.46 -0.19 -12.04
CA GLU A 21 -1.74 -0.30 -13.31
C GLU A 21 -0.69 0.83 -13.43
N ARG A 22 0.51 0.50 -13.98
CA ARG A 22 1.61 1.47 -14.13
C ARG A 22 2.39 1.28 -15.41
N ALA A 23 2.90 2.40 -15.95
CA ALA A 23 3.88 2.38 -17.02
C ALA A 23 5.24 1.84 -16.54
N VAL A 24 6.01 1.22 -17.42
CA VAL A 24 7.33 0.65 -17.08
C VAL A 24 8.29 1.68 -16.51
N GLU A 25 8.25 2.93 -16.99
CA GLU A 25 9.06 4.03 -16.48
C GLU A 25 8.72 4.37 -15.02
N ALA A 26 7.43 4.44 -14.69
CA ALA A 26 6.96 4.69 -13.34
C ALA A 26 7.35 3.55 -12.39
N ILE A 27 7.28 2.29 -12.85
CA ILE A 27 7.74 1.13 -12.08
C ILE A 27 9.24 1.21 -11.82
N ALA A 28 10.04 1.55 -12.84
CA ALA A 28 11.49 1.69 -12.71
C ALA A 28 11.84 2.75 -11.66
N THR A 29 11.22 3.93 -11.73
CA THR A 29 11.40 5.02 -10.77
C THR A 29 11.00 4.61 -9.35
N ALA A 30 9.79 4.07 -9.16
CA ALA A 30 9.26 3.71 -7.85
C ALA A 30 10.04 2.58 -7.16
N THR A 31 10.70 1.70 -7.93
CA THR A 31 11.51 0.58 -7.41
C THR A 31 13.00 0.86 -7.36
N GLY A 32 13.45 2.05 -7.79
CA GLY A 32 14.86 2.40 -7.90
C GLY A 32 15.65 1.55 -8.89
N MET A 33 14.97 0.94 -9.88
CA MET A 33 15.61 0.15 -10.93
C MET A 33 15.88 1.02 -12.17
N ASN A 34 16.93 0.69 -12.94
CA ASN A 34 17.00 1.22 -14.29
C ASN A 34 15.94 0.55 -15.19
N LEU A 35 15.59 1.21 -16.30
CA LEU A 35 14.51 0.80 -17.19
C LEU A 35 14.73 -0.62 -17.76
N THR A 36 15.97 -0.97 -18.10
CA THR A 36 16.32 -2.29 -18.64
C THR A 36 16.04 -3.39 -17.60
N THR A 37 16.45 -3.17 -16.35
CA THR A 37 16.23 -4.11 -15.25
C THR A 37 14.74 -4.26 -14.93
N ALA A 38 14.00 -3.15 -14.87
CA ALA A 38 12.55 -3.17 -14.67
C ALA A 38 11.85 -3.96 -15.79
N SER A 39 12.18 -3.68 -17.04
CA SER A 39 11.64 -4.39 -18.20
C SER A 39 11.92 -5.89 -18.18
N ALA A 40 13.15 -6.31 -17.85
CA ALA A 40 13.51 -7.72 -17.75
C ALA A 40 12.72 -8.45 -16.65
N ASN A 41 12.55 -7.82 -15.46
CA ASN A 41 11.75 -8.38 -14.37
C ASN A 41 10.26 -8.46 -14.75
N LEU A 42 9.71 -7.45 -15.41
CA LEU A 42 8.32 -7.44 -15.91
C LEU A 42 8.09 -8.53 -16.97
N GLN A 43 9.03 -8.76 -17.88
CA GLN A 43 8.94 -9.87 -18.84
C GLN A 43 8.98 -11.24 -18.14
N ALA A 44 9.81 -11.41 -17.09
CA ALA A 44 9.84 -12.63 -16.31
C ALA A 44 8.51 -12.88 -15.57
N LEU A 45 7.93 -11.82 -14.98
CA LEU A 45 6.61 -11.88 -14.33
C LEU A 45 5.50 -12.19 -15.35
N LYS A 46 5.52 -11.56 -16.52
CA LYS A 46 4.57 -11.79 -17.60
C LYS A 46 4.64 -13.23 -18.11
N SER A 47 5.85 -13.74 -18.36
CA SER A 47 6.06 -15.13 -18.78
C SER A 47 5.65 -16.14 -17.70
N GLY A 48 5.69 -15.73 -16.43
CA GLY A 48 5.18 -16.51 -15.28
C GLY A 48 3.67 -16.43 -15.09
N GLY A 49 2.94 -15.62 -15.90
CA GLY A 49 1.50 -15.43 -15.78
C GLY A 49 1.07 -14.56 -14.59
N LEU A 50 2.00 -13.79 -14.00
CA LEU A 50 1.74 -13.00 -12.80
C LEU A 50 1.32 -11.56 -13.10
N VAL A 51 1.66 -11.03 -14.28
CA VAL A 51 1.27 -9.69 -14.71
C VAL A 51 0.73 -9.71 -16.13
N GLY A 52 -0.27 -8.89 -16.41
CA GLY A 52 -0.75 -8.53 -17.73
C GLY A 52 -0.05 -7.26 -18.22
N ALA A 53 -0.05 -7.05 -19.53
CA ALA A 53 0.49 -5.84 -20.13
C ALA A 53 -0.41 -5.35 -21.26
N ARG A 54 -0.58 -4.03 -21.37
CA ARG A 54 -1.23 -3.37 -22.51
C ARG A 54 -0.35 -2.24 -23.03
N ARG A 55 -0.55 -1.89 -24.27
CA ARG A 55 0.14 -0.77 -24.91
C ARG A 55 -0.81 0.39 -25.14
N GLU A 56 -0.32 1.60 -24.89
CA GLU A 56 -1.04 2.82 -25.19
C GLU A 56 -0.07 3.85 -25.81
N GLY A 57 -0.23 4.08 -27.09
CA GLY A 57 0.74 4.86 -27.86
C GLY A 57 2.14 4.22 -27.83
N THR A 58 3.11 4.96 -27.32
CA THR A 58 4.49 4.51 -27.16
C THR A 58 4.76 3.86 -25.81
N ARG A 59 3.83 3.96 -24.84
CA ARG A 59 4.00 3.48 -23.46
C ARG A 59 3.48 2.06 -23.28
N GLN A 60 4.19 1.29 -22.45
CA GLN A 60 3.78 -0.05 -22.03
C GLN A 60 3.34 0.00 -20.58
N TYR A 61 2.09 -0.38 -20.33
CA TYR A 61 1.49 -0.47 -19.00
C TYR A 61 1.42 -1.91 -18.52
N TYR A 62 1.63 -2.11 -17.24
CA TYR A 62 1.55 -3.40 -16.57
C TYR A 62 0.58 -3.36 -15.40
N ARG A 63 -0.09 -4.47 -15.17
CA ARG A 63 -1.01 -4.67 -14.03
C ARG A 63 -0.86 -6.09 -13.51
N ILE A 64 -1.30 -6.35 -12.28
CA ILE A 64 -1.49 -7.72 -11.80
C ILE A 64 -2.43 -8.47 -12.76
N ALA A 65 -2.16 -9.76 -13.01
CA ALA A 65 -2.91 -10.53 -14.01
C ALA A 65 -4.35 -10.79 -13.58
N GLY A 66 -4.60 -10.92 -12.27
CA GLY A 66 -5.92 -11.16 -11.71
C GLY A 66 -5.91 -11.10 -10.19
N GLU A 67 -7.10 -11.15 -9.58
CA GLU A 67 -7.27 -11.16 -8.13
C GLU A 67 -6.64 -12.39 -7.47
N ASP A 68 -6.66 -13.52 -8.16
CA ASP A 68 -5.99 -14.76 -7.72
C ASP A 68 -4.48 -14.58 -7.55
N VAL A 69 -3.84 -13.79 -8.41
CA VAL A 69 -2.41 -13.43 -8.28
C VAL A 69 -2.20 -12.48 -7.11
N ALA A 70 -3.10 -11.52 -6.89
CA ALA A 70 -3.04 -10.63 -5.72
C ALA A 70 -3.17 -11.44 -4.42
N ARG A 71 -4.11 -12.40 -4.35
CA ARG A 71 -4.26 -13.33 -3.23
C ARG A 71 -3.03 -14.20 -3.02
N LEU A 72 -2.45 -14.73 -4.10
CA LEU A 72 -1.20 -15.51 -4.02
C LEU A 72 -0.06 -14.66 -3.45
N PHE A 73 0.06 -13.41 -3.89
CA PHE A 73 1.09 -12.48 -3.40
C PHE A 73 0.91 -12.21 -1.89
N ALA A 74 -0.29 -11.88 -1.45
CA ALA A 74 -0.61 -11.69 -0.02
C ALA A 74 -0.30 -12.96 0.80
N LEU A 75 -0.68 -14.14 0.29
CA LEU A 75 -0.40 -15.41 0.97
C LEU A 75 1.11 -15.69 1.08
N VAL A 76 1.90 -15.37 0.06
CA VAL A 76 3.37 -15.52 0.13
C VAL A 76 3.96 -14.70 1.28
N GLN A 77 3.45 -13.49 1.50
CA GLN A 77 3.88 -12.64 2.62
C GLN A 77 3.51 -13.25 3.97
N VAL A 78 2.27 -13.71 4.14
CA VAL A 78 1.80 -14.39 5.36
C VAL A 78 2.63 -15.63 5.67
N VAL A 79 2.84 -16.51 4.67
CA VAL A 79 3.65 -17.72 4.83
C VAL A 79 5.09 -17.40 5.19
N ALA A 80 5.67 -16.34 4.62
CA ALA A 80 7.03 -15.94 4.96
C ALA A 80 7.12 -15.45 6.42
N ASP A 81 6.15 -14.67 6.88
CA ASP A 81 6.10 -14.19 8.27
C ASP A 81 5.89 -15.33 9.28
N GLU A 82 4.97 -16.26 8.99
CA GLU A 82 4.67 -17.37 9.89
C GLU A 82 5.79 -18.42 9.99
N HIS A 83 6.56 -18.64 8.92
CA HIS A 83 7.49 -19.76 8.84
C HIS A 83 8.98 -19.38 8.75
N LEU A 84 9.30 -18.09 8.56
CA LEU A 84 10.68 -17.59 8.49
C LEU A 84 10.96 -16.66 9.67
N ALA A 85 11.61 -17.17 10.72
CA ALA A 85 11.87 -16.41 11.95
C ALA A 85 12.57 -15.06 11.69
N ASP A 86 13.52 -15.00 10.74
CA ASP A 86 14.22 -13.77 10.39
C ASP A 86 13.27 -12.73 9.75
N VAL A 87 12.25 -13.18 9.01
CA VAL A 87 11.23 -12.30 8.42
C VAL A 87 10.31 -11.79 9.52
N ALA A 88 9.83 -12.64 10.40
CA ALA A 88 8.98 -12.26 11.53
C ALA A 88 9.68 -11.22 12.45
N VAL A 89 10.97 -11.42 12.76
CA VAL A 89 11.76 -10.46 13.54
C VAL A 89 11.89 -9.12 12.79
N ALA A 90 12.28 -9.15 11.51
CA ALA A 90 12.40 -7.95 10.71
C ALA A 90 11.05 -7.20 10.54
N ALA A 91 9.95 -7.95 10.39
CA ALA A 91 8.61 -7.37 10.34
C ALA A 91 8.23 -6.69 11.67
N ALA A 92 8.47 -7.34 12.80
CA ALA A 92 8.20 -6.76 14.12
C ALA A 92 8.99 -5.47 14.37
N ASP A 93 10.28 -5.44 13.99
CA ASP A 93 11.15 -4.26 14.12
C ASP A 93 10.64 -3.07 13.28
N VAL A 94 10.11 -3.35 12.08
CA VAL A 94 9.67 -2.32 11.14
C VAL A 94 8.23 -1.89 11.40
N LEU A 95 7.33 -2.82 11.69
CA LEU A 95 5.91 -2.56 11.88
C LEU A 95 5.59 -1.91 13.22
N GLY A 96 6.51 -1.97 14.18
CA GLY A 96 6.35 -1.36 15.50
C GLY A 96 5.40 -2.14 16.42
N SER A 97 4.92 -1.47 17.47
CA SER A 97 4.08 -2.10 18.48
C SER A 97 2.71 -2.53 17.93
N PRO A 98 2.20 -3.71 18.29
CA PRO A 98 0.81 -4.09 18.04
C PRO A 98 -0.21 -3.10 18.64
N GLU A 99 0.16 -2.40 19.71
CA GLU A 99 -0.71 -1.39 20.36
C GLU A 99 -0.94 -0.16 19.46
N ASP A 100 -0.03 0.09 18.53
CA ASP A 100 -0.13 1.18 17.57
C ASP A 100 -1.05 0.82 16.38
N ALA A 101 -1.60 -0.38 16.36
CA ALA A 101 -2.40 -0.90 15.25
C ALA A 101 -3.88 -1.07 15.65
N ILE A 102 -4.75 -0.96 14.65
CA ILE A 102 -6.15 -1.36 14.76
C ILE A 102 -6.53 -2.32 13.64
N THR A 103 -7.44 -3.21 13.93
CA THR A 103 -7.96 -4.15 12.92
C THR A 103 -8.92 -3.45 11.95
N ARG A 104 -9.12 -4.06 10.78
CA ARG A 104 -10.13 -3.60 9.80
C ARG A 104 -11.54 -3.55 10.40
N ALA A 105 -11.92 -4.53 11.21
CA ALA A 105 -13.22 -4.55 11.87
C ALA A 105 -13.41 -3.35 12.81
N GLU A 106 -12.37 -3.02 13.59
CA GLU A 106 -12.38 -1.86 14.48
C GLU A 106 -12.41 -0.55 13.69
N LEU A 107 -11.64 -0.44 12.60
CA LEU A 107 -11.68 0.73 11.72
C LEU A 107 -13.11 0.96 11.18
N LEU A 108 -13.78 -0.09 10.67
CA LEU A 108 -15.13 0.02 10.12
C LEU A 108 -16.12 0.51 11.19
N ARG A 109 -16.07 -0.08 12.39
CA ARG A 109 -16.91 0.33 13.52
C ARG A 109 -16.71 1.82 13.88
N ARG A 110 -15.45 2.26 14.01
CA ARG A 110 -15.13 3.66 14.38
C ARG A 110 -15.51 4.65 13.29
N ARG A 111 -15.38 4.25 12.02
CA ARG A 111 -15.83 5.09 10.89
C ARG A 111 -17.33 5.32 10.90
N GLU A 112 -18.13 4.27 11.14
CA GLU A 112 -19.59 4.37 11.27
C GLU A 112 -19.99 5.32 12.42
N ALA A 113 -19.23 5.31 13.51
CA ALA A 113 -19.43 6.21 14.64
C ALA A 113 -18.89 7.65 14.40
N GLY A 114 -18.19 7.90 13.30
CA GLY A 114 -17.57 9.22 13.03
C GLY A 114 -16.38 9.56 13.92
N GLU A 115 -15.78 8.57 14.58
CA GLU A 115 -14.71 8.72 15.58
C GLU A 115 -13.31 8.88 14.99
N VAL A 116 -13.12 8.56 13.68
CA VAL A 116 -11.79 8.51 13.06
C VAL A 116 -11.67 9.39 11.83
N THR A 117 -10.48 9.94 11.64
CA THR A 117 -9.98 10.48 10.38
C THR A 117 -9.04 9.45 9.76
N LEU A 118 -9.39 8.97 8.57
CA LEU A 118 -8.60 7.97 7.85
C LEU A 118 -7.62 8.66 6.90
N VAL A 119 -6.33 8.30 6.96
CA VAL A 119 -5.27 8.91 6.16
C VAL A 119 -4.60 7.86 5.28
N ASP A 120 -4.61 8.08 3.98
CA ASP A 120 -3.83 7.29 3.02
C ASP A 120 -2.45 7.93 2.86
N VAL A 121 -1.40 7.23 3.33
CA VAL A 121 -0.02 7.74 3.27
C VAL A 121 0.75 7.27 2.02
N ARG A 122 0.07 6.64 1.06
CA ARG A 122 0.64 6.25 -0.23
C ARG A 122 0.83 7.46 -1.15
N PRO A 123 1.70 7.34 -2.18
CA PRO A 123 1.80 8.35 -3.22
C PRO A 123 0.46 8.69 -3.88
N HIS A 124 0.30 9.93 -4.34
CA HIS A 124 -0.94 10.42 -4.95
C HIS A 124 -1.46 9.54 -6.10
N GLU A 125 -0.57 9.00 -6.93
CA GLU A 125 -0.97 8.14 -8.04
C GLU A 125 -1.59 6.82 -7.56
N GLU A 126 -1.17 6.28 -6.40
CA GLU A 126 -1.74 5.07 -5.81
C GLU A 126 -3.11 5.34 -5.21
N TYR A 127 -3.25 6.49 -4.55
CA TYR A 127 -4.54 6.96 -4.04
C TYR A 127 -5.54 7.15 -5.18
N GLN A 128 -5.14 7.81 -6.27
CA GLN A 128 -6.00 8.03 -7.44
C GLN A 128 -6.42 6.73 -8.13
N ALA A 129 -5.54 5.72 -8.15
CA ALA A 129 -5.84 4.40 -8.70
C ALA A 129 -6.79 3.56 -7.84
N GLY A 130 -7.12 4.05 -6.65
CA GLY A 130 -8.10 3.48 -5.74
C GLY A 130 -7.68 3.60 -4.28
N HIS A 131 -8.63 4.04 -3.46
CA HIS A 131 -8.44 4.30 -2.03
C HIS A 131 -9.67 3.90 -1.21
N ILE A 132 -9.51 3.80 0.09
CA ILE A 132 -10.63 3.55 1.02
C ILE A 132 -11.53 4.79 1.03
N PRO A 133 -12.85 4.65 0.79
CA PRO A 133 -13.78 5.78 0.69
C PRO A 133 -13.66 6.73 1.88
N GLY A 134 -13.59 8.03 1.61
CA GLY A 134 -13.49 9.09 2.61
C GLY A 134 -12.11 9.23 3.26
N ALA A 135 -11.09 8.54 2.80
CA ALA A 135 -9.72 8.75 3.24
C ALA A 135 -9.14 10.06 2.70
N ILE A 136 -8.35 10.74 3.52
CA ILE A 136 -7.58 11.92 3.12
C ILE A 136 -6.21 11.43 2.64
N ASN A 137 -5.75 11.86 1.47
CA ASN A 137 -4.41 11.51 1.00
C ASN A 137 -3.38 12.52 1.47
N ILE A 138 -2.45 12.04 2.29
CA ILE A 138 -1.24 12.77 2.70
C ILE A 138 -0.07 11.82 2.53
N PRO A 139 0.64 11.86 1.39
CA PRO A 139 1.80 11.02 1.18
C PRO A 139 2.79 11.11 2.33
N ILE A 140 3.44 9.98 2.67
CA ILE A 140 4.34 9.90 3.82
C ILE A 140 5.42 10.99 3.81
N ALA A 141 5.88 11.40 2.63
CA ALA A 141 6.88 12.46 2.47
C ALA A 141 6.36 13.86 2.85
N GLU A 142 5.05 14.07 2.85
CA GLU A 142 4.39 15.34 3.17
C GLU A 142 3.80 15.33 4.59
N LEU A 143 3.75 14.19 5.25
CA LEU A 143 2.97 13.99 6.47
C LEU A 143 3.43 14.92 7.60
N ALA A 144 4.74 15.08 7.81
CA ALA A 144 5.28 15.92 8.87
C ALA A 144 4.80 17.37 8.78
N ASP A 145 4.76 17.91 7.55
CA ASP A 145 4.38 19.30 7.29
C ASP A 145 2.85 19.51 7.35
N ARG A 146 2.08 18.44 7.10
CA ARG A 146 0.63 18.49 6.94
C ARG A 146 -0.16 17.88 8.10
N LEU A 147 0.50 17.40 9.14
CA LEU A 147 -0.18 16.86 10.34
C LEU A 147 -1.13 17.86 11.00
N ALA A 148 -0.82 19.16 10.92
CA ALA A 148 -1.65 20.21 11.47
C ALA A 148 -3.00 20.40 10.72
N GLU A 149 -3.10 19.94 9.47
CA GLU A 149 -4.34 19.97 8.68
C GLU A 149 -5.38 18.95 9.19
N LEU A 150 -4.92 17.93 9.92
CA LEU A 150 -5.82 16.91 10.45
C LEU A 150 -6.52 17.41 11.72
N ALA A 151 -7.86 17.33 11.72
CA ALA A 151 -8.68 17.76 12.85
C ALA A 151 -8.23 17.11 14.16
N GLY A 152 -8.14 17.90 15.25
CA GLY A 152 -7.63 17.45 16.55
C GLY A 152 -8.63 16.70 17.42
N ASP A 153 -9.88 16.57 16.98
CA ASP A 153 -11.01 16.02 17.75
C ASP A 153 -11.31 14.55 17.46
N ARG A 154 -10.63 13.97 16.45
CA ARG A 154 -10.81 12.56 16.04
C ARG A 154 -9.52 11.79 16.08
N ASP A 155 -9.63 10.50 16.34
CA ASP A 155 -8.52 9.58 16.23
C ASP A 155 -8.03 9.52 14.78
N ILE A 156 -6.73 9.54 14.57
CA ILE A 156 -6.13 9.43 13.23
C ILE A 156 -5.71 7.99 13.00
N VAL A 157 -6.13 7.43 11.88
CA VAL A 157 -5.70 6.10 11.45
C VAL A 157 -5.04 6.20 10.08
N ALA A 158 -3.76 5.83 10.00
CA ALA A 158 -3.01 5.78 8.76
C ALA A 158 -3.07 4.38 8.14
N TYR A 159 -3.15 4.30 6.81
CA TYR A 159 -3.00 3.05 6.08
C TYR A 159 -2.10 3.22 4.85
N CYS A 160 -1.57 2.10 4.37
CA CYS A 160 -0.73 2.06 3.19
C CYS A 160 -1.06 0.89 2.26
N ARG A 161 -0.08 0.32 1.57
CA ARG A 161 -0.29 -0.69 0.51
C ARG A 161 -0.82 -2.02 1.02
N GLY A 162 -0.36 -2.48 2.18
CA GLY A 162 -0.69 -3.78 2.75
C GLY A 162 -0.05 -3.98 4.11
N ALA A 163 -0.30 -5.12 4.74
CA ALA A 163 0.10 -5.44 6.11
C ALA A 163 1.62 -5.30 6.37
N TYR A 164 2.45 -5.53 5.37
CA TYR A 164 3.93 -5.48 5.49
C TYR A 164 4.55 -4.20 4.90
N CYS A 165 3.74 -3.18 4.68
CA CYS A 165 4.21 -1.90 4.14
C CYS A 165 4.69 -0.98 5.27
N VAL A 166 5.87 -0.38 5.07
CA VAL A 166 6.55 0.46 6.08
C VAL A 166 5.95 1.86 6.24
N MET A 167 5.21 2.37 5.26
CA MET A 167 4.74 3.76 5.27
C MET A 167 3.76 4.07 6.41
N ALA A 168 2.86 3.15 6.78
CA ALA A 168 1.94 3.39 7.88
C ALA A 168 2.63 3.35 9.25
N PRO A 169 3.56 2.40 9.54
CA PRO A 169 4.44 2.50 10.72
C PRO A 169 5.27 3.78 10.76
N ASP A 170 5.81 4.22 9.63
CA ASP A 170 6.54 5.49 9.55
C ASP A 170 5.63 6.68 9.89
N ALA A 171 4.38 6.66 9.45
CA ALA A 171 3.41 7.69 9.80
C ALA A 171 3.15 7.77 11.31
N VAL A 172 3.06 6.63 12.00
CA VAL A 172 2.94 6.57 13.46
C VAL A 172 4.17 7.20 14.13
N ARG A 173 5.39 6.90 13.65
CA ARG A 173 6.63 7.49 14.19
C ARG A 173 6.69 9.00 13.97
N ILE A 174 6.42 9.46 12.75
CA ILE A 174 6.41 10.90 12.41
C ILE A 174 5.40 11.66 13.27
N ALA A 175 4.21 11.13 13.45
CA ALA A 175 3.18 11.75 14.27
C ALA A 175 3.57 11.80 15.75
N ARG A 176 4.14 10.71 16.29
CA ARG A 176 4.62 10.65 17.68
C ARG A 176 5.73 11.67 17.93
N ASP A 177 6.67 11.85 17.01
CA ASP A 177 7.72 12.86 17.11
C ASP A 177 7.16 14.30 17.10
N ALA A 178 6.00 14.49 16.46
CA ALA A 178 5.24 15.75 16.47
C ALA A 178 4.26 15.87 17.67
N GLY A 179 4.28 14.95 18.62
CA GLY A 179 3.39 14.94 19.79
C GLY A 179 1.93 14.61 19.47
N ARG A 180 1.67 13.92 18.35
CA ARG A 180 0.33 13.47 17.91
C ARG A 180 0.20 11.95 17.99
N GLU A 181 -0.96 11.49 18.40
CA GLU A 181 -1.29 10.07 18.35
C GLU A 181 -1.89 9.73 16.99
N VAL A 182 -1.27 8.75 16.31
CA VAL A 182 -1.76 8.13 15.09
C VAL A 182 -1.66 6.63 15.26
N LYS A 183 -2.70 5.92 14.90
CA LYS A 183 -2.68 4.46 14.79
C LYS A 183 -2.53 4.04 13.34
N ARG A 184 -2.00 2.86 13.10
CA ARG A 184 -1.98 2.27 11.76
C ARG A 184 -3.11 1.24 11.61
N LEU A 185 -3.59 1.07 10.42
CA LEU A 185 -4.39 -0.10 10.06
C LEU A 185 -3.46 -1.32 9.96
N ASP A 186 -3.82 -2.46 10.55
CA ASP A 186 -3.06 -3.72 10.45
C ASP A 186 -2.96 -4.22 9.02
N ASP A 187 -4.04 -4.00 8.27
CA ASP A 187 -4.15 -4.25 6.84
C ASP A 187 -3.66 -3.04 6.02
N GLY A 188 -3.83 -3.14 4.70
CA GLY A 188 -3.70 -2.04 3.78
C GLY A 188 -4.64 -2.16 2.59
N MET A 189 -4.35 -1.44 1.53
CA MET A 189 -5.19 -1.39 0.35
C MET A 189 -5.31 -2.74 -0.36
N LEU A 190 -4.27 -3.58 -0.30
CA LEU A 190 -4.28 -4.93 -0.87
C LEU A 190 -5.35 -5.80 -0.19
N GLU A 191 -5.29 -5.92 1.13
CA GLU A 191 -6.22 -6.74 1.93
C GLU A 191 -7.63 -6.15 1.90
N TRP A 192 -7.78 -4.83 1.84
CA TRP A 192 -9.05 -4.14 1.68
C TRP A 192 -9.75 -4.56 0.39
N ARG A 193 -9.04 -4.51 -0.74
CA ARG A 193 -9.55 -4.95 -2.05
C ARG A 193 -9.88 -6.46 -2.07
N LEU A 194 -9.01 -7.29 -1.50
CA LEU A 194 -9.21 -8.73 -1.41
C LEU A 194 -10.42 -9.14 -0.54
N ALA A 195 -10.81 -8.28 0.39
CA ALA A 195 -12.02 -8.43 1.18
C ALA A 195 -13.30 -7.98 0.42
N GLY A 196 -13.18 -7.48 -0.81
CA GLY A 196 -14.31 -7.00 -1.62
C GLY A 196 -14.96 -5.73 -1.06
N LEU A 197 -14.23 -4.94 -0.27
CA LEU A 197 -14.75 -3.70 0.32
C LEU A 197 -14.76 -2.55 -0.69
N PRO A 198 -15.64 -1.54 -0.49
CA PRO A 198 -15.74 -0.40 -1.41
C PRO A 198 -14.42 0.34 -1.60
N VAL A 199 -14.19 0.78 -2.83
CA VAL A 199 -13.01 1.54 -3.25
C VAL A 199 -13.47 2.72 -4.08
N ASP A 200 -13.01 3.92 -3.74
CA ASP A 200 -13.17 5.12 -4.55
C ASP A 200 -11.93 5.32 -5.43
N GLU A 201 -12.13 5.94 -6.60
CA GLU A 201 -11.07 6.26 -7.58
C GLU A 201 -11.10 7.77 -7.88
N GLY A 202 -9.95 8.32 -8.26
CA GLY A 202 -9.82 9.72 -8.67
C GLY A 202 -9.21 10.64 -7.60
N ALA A 203 -9.22 11.95 -7.88
CA ALA A 203 -8.67 12.97 -6.99
C ALA A 203 -9.44 13.04 -5.66
N PRO A 204 -8.78 13.44 -4.55
CA PRO A 204 -9.47 13.69 -3.29
C PRO A 204 -10.59 14.70 -3.52
N VAL A 205 -11.75 14.39 -2.96
CA VAL A 205 -12.86 15.36 -2.90
C VAL A 205 -12.33 16.53 -2.06
N GLY A 206 -12.05 17.67 -2.70
CA GLY A 206 -11.62 18.86 -1.99
C GLY A 206 -12.69 19.16 -0.94
N HIS A 207 -12.28 19.31 0.30
CA HIS A 207 -13.16 19.91 1.30
C HIS A 207 -13.44 21.33 0.81
N GLY A 208 -14.62 21.52 0.24
CA GLY A 208 -15.11 22.84 -0.11
C GLY A 208 -15.09 23.72 1.12
N ASP A 209 -14.68 24.97 0.91
CA ASP A 209 -14.62 26.09 1.85
C ASP A 209 -15.81 26.17 2.81
#